data_8c6a0273b130b24c9e864442609a8e6d
#
_entry.id   8c6a0273b130b24c9e864442609a8e6d
#
_cell.length_a   1.000
_cell.length_b   1.000
_cell.length_c   1.000
_cell.angle_alpha   90.00
_cell.angle_beta   90.00
_cell.angle_gamma   90.00
#
_symmetry.space_group_name_H-M   'P 1'
#
loop_
_entity.id
_entity.type
_entity.pdbx_description
1 polymer ?
#
loop_
_entity_poly.entity_id
_entity_poly.type
_entity_poly.pdbx_seq_one_letter_code
_entity_poly.pdbx_strand_id
1 'polypeptide(L)'
;THYAIERMLAHRTGVIGLPLRLLAREVYDKCVALRGPSVVALVTGEERIVPPRAQYWVCTTEAMPTEIGADFLAVDEIQLCADPERGHVFTDRLLNARGLHETLFLGADTMRGVIAAELPKAQVMRRERFSTLSYAGSKKISRMPPRSAIVGFSVENVYAMAELIRRTKGGCAVVMGALSPRTRNAQVELYQNGDVDYLVATDAIGMGLNLDVAHVAFSGLRKFDGRKMRQLAP
;
A
#
# COMPACT_ATOMS: atom_id res chain seq x y z
N THR A 1 -5.19 -6.99 -1.10
CA THR A 1 -5.24 -7.08 0.38
C THR A 1 -6.56 -7.70 0.88
N HIS A 2 -7.77 -7.22 0.45
CA HIS A 2 -9.08 -7.66 0.98
C HIS A 2 -9.28 -9.19 0.90
N TYR A 3 -9.05 -9.78 -0.25
CA TYR A 3 -9.12 -11.23 -0.45
C TYR A 3 -8.17 -12.01 0.47
N ALA A 4 -6.97 -11.50 0.73
CA ALA A 4 -6.03 -12.16 1.64
C ALA A 4 -6.54 -12.14 3.10
N ILE A 5 -7.20 -11.06 3.51
CA ILE A 5 -7.80 -10.96 4.84
C ILE A 5 -8.93 -11.99 4.97
N GLU A 6 -9.84 -12.08 4.00
CA GLU A 6 -10.93 -13.07 4.00
C GLU A 6 -10.40 -14.50 4.06
N ARG A 7 -9.38 -14.82 3.24
CA ARG A 7 -8.73 -16.14 3.26
C ARG A 7 -8.06 -16.43 4.58
N MET A 8 -7.29 -15.47 5.13
CA MET A 8 -6.62 -15.62 6.43
C MET A 8 -7.62 -15.94 7.55
N LEU A 9 -8.71 -15.18 7.61
CA LEU A 9 -9.73 -15.35 8.65
C LEU A 9 -10.60 -16.63 8.47
N ALA A 10 -10.52 -17.29 7.33
CA ALA A 10 -11.14 -18.60 7.10
C ALA A 10 -10.30 -19.76 7.66
N HIS A 11 -9.02 -19.53 7.97
CA HIS A 11 -8.15 -20.49 8.63
C HIS A 11 -8.17 -20.30 10.16
N ARG A 12 -7.73 -21.32 10.90
CA ARG A 12 -7.62 -21.24 12.36
C ARG A 12 -6.55 -20.27 12.80
N THR A 13 -5.42 -20.24 12.08
CA THR A 13 -4.29 -19.36 12.32
C THR A 13 -3.79 -18.77 11.02
N GLY A 14 -3.27 -17.55 11.05
CA GLY A 14 -2.75 -16.92 9.84
C GLY A 14 -1.78 -15.78 10.12
N VAL A 15 -0.95 -15.51 9.12
CA VAL A 15 -0.03 -14.37 9.12
C VAL A 15 -0.10 -13.65 7.78
N ILE A 16 -0.11 -12.32 7.82
CA ILE A 16 -0.06 -11.47 6.63
C ILE A 16 1.05 -10.44 6.76
N GLY A 17 1.96 -10.43 5.78
CA GLY A 17 3.00 -9.41 5.62
C GLY A 17 2.56 -8.32 4.65
N LEU A 18 2.62 -7.08 5.09
CA LEU A 18 2.16 -5.90 4.38
C LEU A 18 3.34 -4.93 4.10
N PRO A 19 3.31 -4.16 3.03
CA PRO A 19 4.44 -3.34 2.62
C PRO A 19 4.66 -2.10 3.49
N LEU A 20 3.62 -1.65 4.22
CA LEU A 20 3.63 -0.40 4.98
C LEU A 20 2.99 -0.57 6.35
N ARG A 21 3.56 0.13 7.35
CA ARG A 21 3.05 0.17 8.74
C ARG A 21 1.60 0.64 8.83
N LEU A 22 1.24 1.68 8.07
CA LEU A 22 -0.13 2.21 8.06
C LEU A 22 -1.14 1.20 7.53
N LEU A 23 -0.77 0.49 6.46
CA LEU A 23 -1.62 -0.58 5.92
C LEU A 23 -1.73 -1.74 6.91
N ALA A 24 -0.64 -2.09 7.59
CA ALA A 24 -0.66 -3.11 8.63
C ALA A 24 -1.60 -2.70 9.79
N ARG A 25 -1.55 -1.44 10.21
CA ARG A 25 -2.47 -0.92 11.23
C ARG A 25 -3.94 -0.96 10.79
N GLU A 26 -4.23 -0.52 9.57
CA GLU A 26 -5.60 -0.57 9.01
C GLU A 26 -6.13 -2.01 8.94
N VAL A 27 -5.31 -2.95 8.45
CA VAL A 27 -5.67 -4.36 8.37
C VAL A 27 -5.86 -4.97 9.77
N TYR A 28 -4.99 -4.62 10.72
CA TYR A 28 -5.13 -5.03 12.11
C TYR A 28 -6.47 -4.56 12.69
N ASP A 29 -6.82 -3.29 12.55
CA ASP A 29 -8.07 -2.74 13.06
C ASP A 29 -9.29 -3.44 12.43
N LYS A 30 -9.25 -3.76 11.14
CA LYS A 30 -10.28 -4.59 10.47
C LYS A 30 -10.37 -6.00 11.05
N CYS A 31 -9.24 -6.66 11.26
CA CYS A 31 -9.22 -8.02 11.85
C CYS A 31 -9.72 -8.01 13.29
N VAL A 32 -9.36 -6.99 14.08
CA VAL A 32 -9.86 -6.81 15.45
C VAL A 32 -11.38 -6.60 15.47
N ALA A 33 -11.90 -5.79 14.55
CA ALA A 33 -13.37 -5.60 14.43
C ALA A 33 -14.11 -6.90 14.12
N LEU A 34 -13.49 -7.83 13.37
CA LEU A 34 -14.10 -9.10 12.96
C LEU A 34 -13.89 -10.25 13.94
N ARG A 35 -12.79 -10.28 14.69
CA ARG A 35 -12.35 -11.41 15.52
C ARG A 35 -12.09 -11.07 16.98
N GLY A 36 -12.06 -9.79 17.31
CA GLY A 36 -11.72 -9.29 18.64
C GLY A 36 -10.21 -9.14 18.88
N PRO A 37 -9.82 -8.28 19.84
CA PRO A 37 -8.41 -7.94 20.08
C PRO A 37 -7.62 -9.06 20.76
N SER A 38 -8.28 -10.06 21.36
CA SER A 38 -7.63 -11.14 22.10
C SER A 38 -6.92 -12.17 21.22
N VAL A 39 -7.21 -12.19 19.91
CA VAL A 39 -6.67 -13.17 18.97
C VAL A 39 -5.90 -12.56 17.79
N VAL A 40 -5.84 -11.23 17.70
CA VAL A 40 -5.15 -10.53 16.61
C VAL A 40 -3.90 -9.85 17.13
N ALA A 41 -2.76 -10.11 16.50
CA ALA A 41 -1.49 -9.47 16.78
C ALA A 41 -1.15 -8.43 15.69
N LEU A 42 -0.48 -7.36 16.09
CA LEU A 42 0.16 -6.39 15.20
C LEU A 42 1.66 -6.37 15.48
N VAL A 43 2.47 -6.57 14.46
CA VAL A 43 3.93 -6.51 14.57
C VAL A 43 4.52 -5.67 13.43
N THR A 44 5.06 -4.54 13.79
CA THR A 44 5.79 -3.64 12.89
C THR A 44 7.13 -3.25 13.50
N GLY A 45 7.95 -2.51 12.78
CA GLY A 45 9.22 -1.99 13.34
C GLY A 45 9.04 -1.01 14.50
N GLU A 46 7.86 -0.41 14.67
CA GLU A 46 7.60 0.59 15.73
C GLU A 46 6.54 0.15 16.72
N GLU A 47 5.66 -0.77 16.35
CA GLU A 47 4.51 -1.16 17.15
C GLU A 47 4.43 -2.67 17.28
N ARG A 48 4.23 -3.14 18.51
CA ARG A 48 4.09 -4.56 18.82
C ARG A 48 2.95 -4.79 19.80
N ILE A 49 1.85 -5.35 19.30
CA ILE A 49 0.70 -5.76 20.08
C ILE A 49 0.55 -7.28 19.88
N VAL A 50 0.82 -8.06 20.91
CA VAL A 50 0.77 -9.53 20.81
C VAL A 50 -0.01 -10.08 22.00
N PRO A 51 -1.30 -10.37 21.84
CA PRO A 51 -2.09 -11.00 22.89
C PRO A 51 -1.63 -12.45 23.14
N PRO A 52 -1.79 -12.97 24.35
CA PRO A 52 -1.36 -14.35 24.68
C PRO A 52 -1.97 -15.46 23.81
N ARG A 53 -3.13 -15.20 23.22
CA ARG A 53 -3.86 -16.14 22.35
C ARG A 53 -3.85 -15.70 20.89
N ALA A 54 -2.80 -15.03 20.44
CA ALA A 54 -2.69 -14.56 19.04
C ALA A 54 -2.85 -15.73 18.06
N GLN A 55 -3.84 -15.63 17.18
CA GLN A 55 -4.12 -16.55 16.09
C GLN A 55 -3.83 -15.92 14.73
N TYR A 56 -4.07 -14.63 14.62
CA TYR A 56 -3.90 -13.86 13.39
C TYR A 56 -2.84 -12.79 13.60
N TRP A 57 -1.82 -12.81 12.75
CA TRP A 57 -0.68 -11.92 12.83
C TRP A 57 -0.67 -10.97 11.64
N VAL A 58 -0.88 -9.70 11.91
CA VAL A 58 -0.79 -8.64 10.91
C VAL A 58 0.54 -7.93 11.10
N CYS A 59 1.39 -7.94 10.08
CA CYS A 59 2.77 -7.50 10.21
C CYS A 59 3.18 -6.62 9.03
N THR A 60 4.22 -5.80 9.21
CA THR A 60 5.03 -5.43 8.04
C THR A 60 5.82 -6.64 7.58
N THR A 61 6.12 -6.72 6.28
CA THR A 61 6.83 -7.87 5.69
C THR A 61 8.18 -8.13 6.37
N GLU A 62 8.87 -7.06 6.80
CA GLU A 62 10.15 -7.14 7.52
C GLU A 62 10.00 -7.74 8.92
N ALA A 63 8.91 -7.39 9.62
CA ALA A 63 8.67 -7.82 11.00
C ALA A 63 7.84 -9.12 11.08
N MET A 64 7.52 -9.72 9.95
CA MET A 64 6.69 -10.91 9.84
C MET A 64 7.40 -12.12 10.45
N PRO A 65 6.79 -12.79 11.46
CA PRO A 65 7.32 -14.04 11.98
C PRO A 65 7.09 -15.18 10.97
N THR A 66 8.15 -15.87 10.60
CA THR A 66 8.10 -16.98 9.62
C THR A 66 8.04 -18.35 10.25
N GLU A 67 8.36 -18.46 11.56
CA GLU A 67 8.53 -19.74 12.27
C GLU A 67 7.31 -20.13 13.13
N ILE A 68 6.24 -19.35 13.12
CA ILE A 68 5.07 -19.61 13.97
C ILE A 68 4.20 -20.79 13.51
N GLY A 69 4.45 -21.35 12.33
CA GLY A 69 3.68 -22.48 11.81
C GLY A 69 2.20 -22.17 11.62
N ALA A 70 1.87 -20.98 11.11
CA ALA A 70 0.49 -20.62 10.82
C ALA A 70 -0.12 -21.43 9.69
N ASP A 71 -1.40 -21.73 9.76
CA ASP A 71 -2.13 -22.47 8.71
C ASP A 71 -2.13 -21.69 7.38
N PHE A 72 -2.29 -20.38 7.47
CA PHE A 72 -2.29 -19.46 6.33
C PHE A 72 -1.15 -18.46 6.41
N LEU A 73 -0.53 -18.19 5.27
CA LEU A 73 0.47 -17.13 5.12
C LEU A 73 0.19 -16.30 3.87
N ALA A 74 0.22 -14.98 4.00
CA ALA A 74 0.17 -14.08 2.86
C ALA A 74 1.26 -13.01 2.89
N VAL A 75 1.72 -12.62 1.71
CA VAL A 75 2.58 -11.43 1.50
C VAL A 75 1.97 -10.57 0.42
N ASP A 76 1.73 -9.31 0.76
CA ASP A 76 1.15 -8.32 -0.15
C ASP A 76 2.26 -7.51 -0.85
N GLU A 77 1.96 -7.01 -2.06
CA GLU A 77 2.85 -6.19 -2.90
C GLU A 77 4.19 -6.88 -3.22
N ILE A 78 4.12 -8.16 -3.63
CA ILE A 78 5.31 -9.00 -3.85
C ILE A 78 6.25 -8.47 -4.95
N GLN A 79 5.80 -7.55 -5.84
CA GLN A 79 6.67 -6.87 -6.79
C GLN A 79 7.77 -6.01 -6.12
N LEU A 80 7.65 -5.75 -4.81
CA LEU A 80 8.72 -5.12 -4.02
C LEU A 80 9.98 -5.99 -3.90
N CYS A 81 9.97 -7.23 -4.38
CA CYS A 81 11.22 -8.00 -4.63
C CYS A 81 12.22 -7.22 -5.50
N ALA A 82 11.75 -6.33 -6.37
CA ALA A 82 12.59 -5.49 -7.22
C ALA A 82 13.08 -4.19 -6.52
N ASP A 83 12.65 -3.92 -5.30
CA ASP A 83 13.08 -2.74 -4.56
C ASP A 83 14.56 -2.83 -4.17
N PRO A 84 15.39 -1.78 -4.45
CA PRO A 84 16.82 -1.82 -4.19
C PRO A 84 17.23 -1.99 -2.72
N GLU A 85 16.38 -1.53 -1.80
CA GLU A 85 16.66 -1.54 -0.36
C GLU A 85 15.95 -2.71 0.35
N ARG A 86 14.68 -2.89 0.06
CA ARG A 86 13.81 -3.84 0.76
C ARG A 86 13.60 -5.16 0.03
N GLY A 87 13.97 -5.22 -1.25
CA GLY A 87 13.68 -6.35 -2.13
C GLY A 87 14.20 -7.69 -1.62
N HIS A 88 15.33 -7.69 -0.90
CA HIS A 88 15.90 -8.90 -0.33
C HIS A 88 14.94 -9.57 0.69
N VAL A 89 14.20 -8.78 1.48
CA VAL A 89 13.22 -9.32 2.44
C VAL A 89 12.03 -9.93 1.71
N PHE A 90 11.46 -9.23 0.72
CA PHE A 90 10.33 -9.76 -0.07
C PHE A 90 10.74 -11.02 -0.84
N THR A 91 11.95 -11.05 -1.38
CA THR A 91 12.51 -12.22 -2.08
C THR A 91 12.66 -13.41 -1.12
N ASP A 92 13.18 -13.18 0.08
CA ASP A 92 13.26 -14.23 1.09
C ASP A 92 11.86 -14.79 1.45
N ARG A 93 10.88 -13.91 1.65
CA ARG A 93 9.51 -14.36 1.93
C ARG A 93 8.89 -15.13 0.76
N LEU A 94 9.13 -14.66 -0.47
CA LEU A 94 8.65 -15.33 -1.68
C LEU A 94 9.22 -16.75 -1.80
N LEU A 95 10.51 -16.93 -1.55
CA LEU A 95 11.19 -18.21 -1.72
C LEU A 95 10.98 -19.16 -0.53
N ASN A 96 10.97 -18.65 0.70
CA ASN A 96 11.11 -19.46 1.91
C ASN A 96 9.87 -19.48 2.83
N ALA A 97 9.03 -18.44 2.82
CA ALA A 97 7.89 -18.38 3.74
C ALA A 97 6.68 -19.16 3.20
N ARG A 98 6.12 -20.04 4.04
CA ARG A 98 4.95 -20.87 3.70
C ARG A 98 3.99 -21.01 4.88
N GLY A 99 2.69 -20.98 4.57
CA GLY A 99 1.65 -21.45 5.47
C GLY A 99 1.58 -22.98 5.43
N LEU A 100 1.12 -23.59 6.51
CA LEU A 100 0.96 -25.05 6.60
C LEU A 100 -0.06 -25.58 5.60
N HIS A 101 -1.12 -24.83 5.35
CA HIS A 101 -2.21 -25.25 4.46
C HIS A 101 -2.34 -24.37 3.21
N GLU A 102 -2.13 -23.07 3.35
CA GLU A 102 -2.25 -22.14 2.22
C GLU A 102 -1.20 -21.04 2.29
N THR A 103 -0.63 -20.71 1.13
CA THR A 103 0.26 -19.57 0.96
C THR A 103 -0.26 -18.71 -0.18
N LEU A 104 -0.38 -17.40 0.04
CA LEU A 104 -0.90 -16.43 -0.91
C LEU A 104 0.08 -15.28 -1.12
N PHE A 105 0.53 -15.09 -2.35
CA PHE A 105 1.30 -13.92 -2.75
C PHE A 105 0.42 -12.99 -3.60
N LEU A 106 0.32 -11.72 -3.21
CA LEU A 106 -0.41 -10.70 -3.95
C LEU A 106 0.58 -9.71 -4.56
N GLY A 107 0.32 -9.32 -5.80
CA GLY A 107 1.19 -8.37 -6.48
C GLY A 107 0.76 -8.04 -7.90
N ALA A 108 1.57 -7.26 -8.58
CA ALA A 108 1.35 -6.85 -9.95
C ALA A 108 1.63 -8.00 -10.94
N ASP A 109 0.97 -7.95 -12.10
CA ASP A 109 1.12 -8.96 -13.17
C ASP A 109 2.58 -9.04 -13.71
N THR A 110 3.38 -8.02 -13.48
CA THR A 110 4.82 -8.00 -13.79
C THR A 110 5.60 -9.13 -13.10
N MET A 111 5.10 -9.64 -11.98
CA MET A 111 5.72 -10.77 -11.25
C MET A 111 5.42 -12.14 -11.86
N ARG A 112 4.51 -12.24 -12.82
CA ARG A 112 4.06 -13.52 -13.37
C ARG A 112 5.18 -14.39 -13.89
N GLY A 113 6.13 -13.82 -14.64
CA GLY A 113 7.29 -14.55 -15.18
C GLY A 113 8.19 -15.07 -14.07
N VAL A 114 8.44 -14.28 -13.06
CA VAL A 114 9.26 -14.67 -11.89
C VAL A 114 8.56 -15.78 -11.10
N ILE A 115 7.26 -15.63 -10.83
CA ILE A 115 6.49 -16.67 -10.11
C ILE A 115 6.47 -17.98 -10.89
N ALA A 116 6.31 -17.95 -12.22
CA ALA A 116 6.32 -19.16 -13.03
C ALA A 116 7.68 -19.89 -13.03
N ALA A 117 8.78 -19.13 -12.96
CA ALA A 117 10.11 -19.68 -12.90
C ALA A 117 10.48 -20.24 -11.53
N GLU A 118 10.23 -19.46 -10.47
CA GLU A 118 10.67 -19.80 -9.11
C GLU A 118 9.69 -20.69 -8.35
N LEU A 119 8.41 -20.59 -8.68
CA LEU A 119 7.31 -21.31 -8.02
C LEU A 119 6.41 -22.02 -9.06
N PRO A 120 6.92 -23.00 -9.80
CA PRO A 120 6.20 -23.61 -10.94
C PRO A 120 4.90 -24.33 -10.54
N LYS A 121 4.73 -24.66 -9.26
CA LYS A 121 3.50 -25.27 -8.73
C LYS A 121 2.47 -24.25 -8.27
N ALA A 122 2.79 -22.95 -8.28
CA ALA A 122 1.87 -21.92 -7.84
C ALA A 122 0.72 -21.74 -8.85
N GLN A 123 -0.50 -21.61 -8.32
CA GLN A 123 -1.67 -21.27 -9.13
C GLN A 123 -1.75 -19.75 -9.26
N VAL A 124 -1.74 -19.25 -10.47
CA VAL A 124 -1.86 -17.82 -10.75
C VAL A 124 -3.31 -17.47 -10.99
N MET A 125 -3.90 -16.66 -10.11
CA MET A 125 -5.23 -16.09 -10.27
C MET A 125 -5.11 -14.61 -10.65
N ARG A 126 -5.70 -14.22 -11.77
CA ARG A 126 -5.78 -12.83 -12.18
C ARG A 126 -7.13 -12.25 -11.77
N ARG A 127 -7.09 -11.08 -11.16
CA ARG A 127 -8.27 -10.23 -10.96
C ARG A 127 -8.12 -8.98 -11.80
N GLU A 128 -9.11 -8.70 -12.61
CA GLU A 128 -9.15 -7.47 -13.39
C GLU A 128 -9.38 -6.26 -12.47
N ARG A 129 -8.87 -5.11 -12.88
CA ARG A 129 -9.16 -3.85 -12.19
C ARG A 129 -10.64 -3.52 -12.32
N PHE A 130 -11.23 -3.00 -11.26
CA PHE A 130 -12.60 -2.49 -11.29
C PHE A 130 -12.71 -1.17 -12.08
N SER A 131 -11.58 -0.49 -12.35
CA SER A 131 -11.54 0.78 -13.09
C SER A 131 -10.73 0.66 -14.37
N THR A 132 -11.22 1.31 -15.43
CA THR A 132 -10.49 1.46 -16.68
C THR A 132 -9.59 2.70 -16.59
N LEU A 133 -8.29 2.53 -16.88
CA LEU A 133 -7.36 3.64 -16.96
C LEU A 133 -7.29 4.14 -18.41
N SER A 134 -7.42 5.45 -18.59
CA SER A 134 -7.23 6.11 -19.87
C SER A 134 -6.29 7.30 -19.74
N TYR A 135 -5.45 7.50 -20.74
CA TYR A 135 -4.58 8.66 -20.78
C TYR A 135 -5.34 9.90 -21.24
N ALA A 136 -5.41 10.92 -20.40
CA ALA A 136 -6.17 12.15 -20.65
C ALA A 136 -5.30 13.35 -21.13
N GLY A 137 -4.03 13.12 -21.47
CA GLY A 137 -3.11 14.15 -21.90
C GLY A 137 -2.58 15.02 -20.76
N SER A 138 -2.02 16.19 -21.10
CA SER A 138 -1.45 17.16 -20.17
C SER A 138 -2.42 18.31 -19.91
N LYS A 139 -2.52 18.75 -18.66
CA LYS A 139 -3.32 19.91 -18.24
C LYS A 139 -2.57 20.78 -17.25
N LYS A 140 -2.85 22.09 -17.26
CA LYS A 140 -2.38 22.99 -16.19
C LYS A 140 -3.07 22.60 -14.88
N ILE A 141 -2.37 22.70 -13.75
CA ILE A 141 -2.91 22.40 -12.41
C ILE A 141 -4.21 23.17 -12.14
N SER A 142 -4.25 24.46 -12.51
CA SER A 142 -5.45 25.30 -12.37
C SER A 142 -6.67 24.83 -13.18
N ARG A 143 -6.49 23.92 -14.14
CA ARG A 143 -7.55 23.34 -14.97
C ARG A 143 -7.85 21.89 -14.65
N MET A 144 -7.28 21.35 -13.59
CA MET A 144 -7.59 19.99 -13.15
C MET A 144 -9.06 19.90 -12.71
N PRO A 145 -9.76 18.82 -13.10
CA PRO A 145 -11.14 18.60 -12.67
C PRO A 145 -11.20 18.23 -11.17
N PRO A 146 -12.37 18.34 -10.54
CA PRO A 146 -12.58 17.82 -9.18
C PRO A 146 -12.22 16.33 -9.05
N ARG A 147 -12.02 15.86 -7.83
CA ARG A 147 -11.60 14.49 -7.51
C ARG A 147 -10.28 14.10 -8.17
N SER A 148 -9.35 15.05 -8.24
CA SER A 148 -7.99 14.85 -8.75
C SER A 148 -6.97 14.66 -7.66
N ALA A 149 -6.08 13.67 -7.82
CA ALA A 149 -4.84 13.52 -7.08
C ALA A 149 -3.67 14.00 -7.95
N ILE A 150 -2.86 14.92 -7.41
CA ILE A 150 -1.70 15.48 -8.08
C ILE A 150 -0.45 15.01 -7.36
N VAL A 151 0.40 14.26 -8.07
CA VAL A 151 1.57 13.61 -7.51
C VAL A 151 2.83 14.43 -7.80
N GLY A 152 3.52 14.82 -6.74
CA GLY A 152 4.84 15.47 -6.79
C GLY A 152 5.92 14.56 -6.23
N PHE A 153 7.19 14.85 -6.55
CA PHE A 153 8.32 14.00 -6.18
C PHE A 153 9.31 14.69 -5.24
N SER A 154 8.95 15.85 -4.70
CA SER A 154 9.64 16.49 -3.58
C SER A 154 8.64 17.18 -2.66
N VAL A 155 9.03 17.39 -1.42
CA VAL A 155 8.21 18.09 -0.42
C VAL A 155 7.91 19.52 -0.86
N GLU A 156 8.91 20.23 -1.39
CA GLU A 156 8.77 21.60 -1.89
C GLU A 156 7.79 21.68 -3.05
N ASN A 157 7.85 20.70 -3.97
CA ASN A 157 6.95 20.64 -5.11
C ASN A 157 5.50 20.41 -4.64
N VAL A 158 5.29 19.50 -3.69
CA VAL A 158 3.96 19.21 -3.12
C VAL A 158 3.38 20.48 -2.47
N TYR A 159 4.15 21.20 -1.66
CA TYR A 159 3.67 22.44 -1.04
C TYR A 159 3.41 23.56 -2.05
N ALA A 160 4.25 23.71 -3.06
CA ALA A 160 4.05 24.72 -4.13
C ALA A 160 2.74 24.43 -4.91
N MET A 161 2.48 23.16 -5.24
CA MET A 161 1.25 22.75 -5.90
C MET A 161 0.02 22.93 -5.00
N ALA A 162 0.12 22.56 -3.73
CA ALA A 162 -0.95 22.76 -2.75
C ALA A 162 -1.32 24.24 -2.60
N GLU A 163 -0.34 25.12 -2.52
CA GLU A 163 -0.57 26.57 -2.45
C GLU A 163 -1.20 27.12 -3.75
N LEU A 164 -0.80 26.62 -4.91
CA LEU A 164 -1.42 27.01 -6.19
C LEU A 164 -2.89 26.59 -6.23
N ILE A 165 -3.22 25.38 -5.77
CA ILE A 165 -4.60 24.88 -5.71
C ILE A 165 -5.40 25.69 -4.68
N ARG A 166 -4.82 25.98 -3.52
CA ARG A 166 -5.48 26.80 -2.51
C ARG A 166 -5.91 28.16 -3.07
N ARG A 167 -5.04 28.80 -3.85
CA ARG A 167 -5.33 30.11 -4.49
C ARG A 167 -6.36 30.03 -5.61
N THR A 168 -6.39 28.93 -6.36
CA THR A 168 -7.19 28.83 -7.59
C THR A 168 -8.48 28.01 -7.44
N LYS A 169 -8.55 27.13 -6.43
CA LYS A 169 -9.60 26.13 -6.25
C LYS A 169 -10.19 26.08 -4.83
N GLY A 170 -9.69 26.89 -3.90
CA GLY A 170 -10.19 27.00 -2.54
C GLY A 170 -9.52 26.09 -1.51
N GLY A 171 -8.85 25.00 -1.93
CA GLY A 171 -8.12 24.13 -0.99
C GLY A 171 -7.83 22.73 -1.53
N CYS A 172 -6.97 22.02 -0.83
CA CYS A 172 -6.66 20.61 -1.10
C CYS A 172 -6.20 19.90 0.18
N ALA A 173 -6.34 18.61 0.20
CA ALA A 173 -5.65 17.75 1.17
C ALA A 173 -4.19 17.52 0.73
N VAL A 174 -3.29 17.33 1.69
CA VAL A 174 -1.87 17.07 1.45
C VAL A 174 -1.46 15.75 2.10
N VAL A 175 -0.90 14.84 1.31
CA VAL A 175 -0.45 13.52 1.78
C VAL A 175 1.00 13.28 1.40
N MET A 176 1.85 13.10 2.41
CA MET A 176 3.29 12.83 2.24
C MET A 176 3.76 11.77 3.22
N GLY A 177 4.82 11.05 2.86
CA GLY A 177 5.45 10.06 3.74
C GLY A 177 5.96 10.63 5.07
N ALA A 178 6.40 11.89 5.06
CA ALA A 178 6.90 12.59 6.26
C ALA A 178 5.81 13.01 7.27
N LEU A 179 4.54 12.96 6.91
CA LEU A 179 3.45 13.29 7.83
C LEU A 179 3.25 12.17 8.87
N SER A 180 2.91 12.57 10.10
CA SER A 180 2.47 11.62 11.11
C SER A 180 1.24 10.82 10.63
N PRO A 181 1.04 9.57 11.08
CA PRO A 181 -0.14 8.78 10.72
C PRO A 181 -1.46 9.53 10.99
N ARG A 182 -1.57 10.18 12.14
CA ARG A 182 -2.75 10.96 12.51
C ARG A 182 -3.03 12.10 11.53
N THR A 183 -2.02 12.89 11.20
CA THR A 183 -2.16 14.01 10.25
C THR A 183 -2.51 13.50 8.87
N ARG A 184 -1.87 12.41 8.42
CA ARG A 184 -2.16 11.81 7.12
C ARG A 184 -3.61 11.33 7.04
N ASN A 185 -4.10 10.62 8.06
CA ASN A 185 -5.48 10.14 8.09
C ASN A 185 -6.48 11.31 8.06
N ALA A 186 -6.23 12.37 8.81
CA ALA A 186 -7.07 13.56 8.78
C ALA A 186 -7.11 14.24 7.40
N GLN A 187 -5.98 14.29 6.68
CA GLN A 187 -5.92 14.82 5.32
C GLN A 187 -6.68 13.93 4.32
N VAL A 188 -6.55 12.61 4.45
CA VAL A 188 -7.29 11.63 3.64
C VAL A 188 -8.80 11.78 3.88
N GLU A 189 -9.21 11.94 5.14
CA GLU A 189 -10.60 12.10 5.52
C GLU A 189 -11.22 13.38 4.94
N LEU A 190 -10.52 14.53 4.99
CA LEU A 190 -10.95 15.77 4.32
C LEU A 190 -11.27 15.56 2.84
N TYR A 191 -10.44 14.79 2.14
CA TYR A 191 -10.65 14.50 0.73
C TYR A 191 -11.80 13.49 0.51
N GLN A 192 -11.87 12.44 1.31
CA GLN A 192 -12.90 11.40 1.18
C GLN A 192 -14.30 11.94 1.51
N ASN A 193 -14.42 12.78 2.51
CA ASN A 193 -15.69 13.40 2.90
C ASN A 193 -16.17 14.47 1.91
N GLY A 194 -15.32 14.88 0.95
CA GLY A 194 -15.64 15.90 -0.03
C GLY A 194 -15.48 17.33 0.48
N ASP A 195 -14.83 17.54 1.64
CA ASP A 195 -14.51 18.87 2.16
C ASP A 195 -13.55 19.61 1.23
N VAL A 196 -12.72 18.85 0.49
CA VAL A 196 -11.86 19.33 -0.58
C VAL A 196 -11.93 18.39 -1.79
N ASP A 197 -11.86 18.96 -3.01
CA ASP A 197 -11.93 18.22 -4.27
C ASP A 197 -10.56 17.74 -4.79
N TYR A 198 -9.48 18.22 -4.19
CA TYR A 198 -8.12 18.00 -4.66
C TYR A 198 -7.25 17.39 -3.57
N LEU A 199 -6.39 16.49 -4.00
CA LEU A 199 -5.36 15.89 -3.16
C LEU A 199 -4.00 16.15 -3.81
N VAL A 200 -3.05 16.69 -3.06
CA VAL A 200 -1.65 16.82 -3.50
C VAL A 200 -0.81 15.87 -2.65
N ALA A 201 -0.02 15.04 -3.29
CA ALA A 201 0.70 14.00 -2.57
C ALA A 201 2.06 13.70 -3.17
N THR A 202 2.92 13.07 -2.37
CA THR A 202 4.06 12.32 -2.92
C THR A 202 3.58 10.96 -3.45
N ASP A 203 4.46 10.21 -4.10
CA ASP A 203 4.20 8.83 -4.54
C ASP A 203 3.81 7.87 -3.40
N ALA A 204 3.97 8.27 -2.14
CA ALA A 204 3.43 7.55 -0.97
C ALA A 204 1.90 7.34 -1.03
N ILE A 205 1.18 8.10 -1.86
CA ILE A 205 -0.25 7.90 -2.12
C ILE A 205 -0.55 6.53 -2.80
N GLY A 206 0.39 6.01 -3.57
CA GLY A 206 0.22 4.77 -4.34
C GLY A 206 0.20 3.50 -3.48
N MET A 207 0.53 3.60 -2.21
CA MET A 207 0.61 2.45 -1.32
C MET A 207 -0.28 2.64 -0.09
N GLY A 208 -1.20 1.70 0.10
CA GLY A 208 -1.95 1.56 1.36
C GLY A 208 -3.02 2.59 1.63
N LEU A 209 -3.38 3.44 0.67
CA LEU A 209 -4.50 4.37 0.80
C LEU A 209 -5.61 3.97 -0.18
N ASN A 210 -6.78 3.71 0.37
CA ASN A 210 -7.98 3.47 -0.43
C ASN A 210 -8.68 4.82 -0.69
N LEU A 211 -8.34 5.44 -1.82
CA LEU A 211 -8.84 6.77 -2.20
C LEU A 211 -9.77 6.67 -3.40
N ASP A 212 -10.91 7.33 -3.33
CA ASP A 212 -11.80 7.52 -4.46
C ASP A 212 -11.30 8.69 -5.31
N VAL A 213 -10.43 8.38 -6.28
CA VAL A 213 -9.77 9.34 -7.17
C VAL A 213 -10.24 9.11 -8.60
N ALA A 214 -10.80 10.14 -9.23
CA ALA A 214 -11.22 10.08 -10.63
C ALA A 214 -10.07 10.38 -11.61
N HIS A 215 -9.12 11.24 -11.20
CA HIS A 215 -8.01 11.68 -12.04
C HIS A 215 -6.69 11.67 -11.25
N VAL A 216 -5.65 11.09 -11.85
CA VAL A 216 -4.29 11.15 -11.32
C VAL A 216 -3.43 11.94 -12.28
N ALA A 217 -2.76 12.98 -11.78
CA ALA A 217 -1.82 13.79 -12.54
C ALA A 217 -0.43 13.73 -11.91
N PHE A 218 0.59 13.55 -12.72
CA PHE A 218 1.98 13.64 -12.30
C PHE A 218 2.54 15.02 -12.64
N SER A 219 3.14 15.69 -11.66
CA SER A 219 3.76 17.01 -11.86
C SER A 219 5.03 16.95 -12.70
N GLY A 220 5.59 15.77 -12.88
CA GLY A 220 6.77 15.48 -13.69
C GLY A 220 6.94 13.98 -13.88
N LEU A 221 7.87 13.60 -14.75
CA LEU A 221 8.18 12.19 -15.06
C LEU A 221 9.54 11.76 -14.53
N ARG A 222 10.16 12.55 -13.66
CA ARG A 222 11.47 12.24 -13.05
C ARG A 222 11.38 12.30 -11.54
N LYS A 223 12.00 11.34 -10.88
CA LYS A 223 12.07 11.20 -9.43
C LYS A 223 13.51 11.01 -8.99
N PHE A 224 13.87 11.59 -7.84
CA PHE A 224 15.12 11.27 -7.15
C PHE A 224 14.97 9.97 -6.37
N ASP A 225 15.84 9.00 -6.62
CA ASP A 225 15.79 7.66 -6.01
C ASP A 225 16.69 7.53 -4.76
N GLY A 226 17.13 8.64 -4.19
CA GLY A 226 18.11 8.69 -3.11
C GLY A 226 19.56 8.83 -3.59
N ARG A 227 19.84 8.54 -4.87
CA ARG A 227 21.19 8.63 -5.46
C ARG A 227 21.23 9.48 -6.71
N LYS A 228 20.25 9.35 -7.59
CA LYS A 228 20.19 10.10 -8.86
C LYS A 228 18.75 10.35 -9.30
N MET A 229 18.59 11.32 -10.20
CA MET A 229 17.32 11.55 -10.89
C MET A 229 17.06 10.43 -11.90
N ARG A 230 15.94 9.72 -11.75
CA ARG A 230 15.49 8.68 -12.69
C ARG A 230 14.20 9.11 -13.36
N GLN A 231 14.01 8.68 -14.57
CA GLN A 231 12.70 8.72 -15.22
C GLN A 231 11.80 7.65 -14.61
N LEU A 232 10.52 7.98 -14.44
CA LEU A 232 9.53 6.99 -14.01
C LEU A 232 9.43 5.90 -15.08
N ALA A 233 9.43 4.66 -14.66
CA ALA A 233 9.10 3.55 -15.55
C ALA A 233 7.59 3.57 -15.84
N PRO A 234 7.16 3.14 -17.04
CA PRO A 234 5.76 3.01 -17.40
C PRO A 234 5.04 1.97 -16.53
#